data_199cfa55e47e150fb429c48dd8727b20
#
_entry.id   199cfa55e47e150fb429c48dd8727b20
#
_cell.length_a   1.000
_cell.length_b   1.000
_cell.length_c   1.000
_cell.angle_alpha   90.00
_cell.angle_beta   90.00
_cell.angle_gamma   90.00
#
_symmetry.space_group_name_H-M   'P 1'
#
loop_
_entity.id
_entity.type
_entity.pdbx_description
1 polymer ?
#
loop_
_entity_poly.entity_id
_entity_poly.type
_entity_poly.pdbx_seq_one_letter_code
_entity_poly.pdbx_strand_id
1 'polypeptide(L)'
;MTSSPFAPIQPASIDWQDTTPVAVDFDDPYFSRQDGASESDYVFLQGNRLTERFRELPAAGTFVIGETGFGTGLNCLLAARQFLENASHSARLHLVSVEKHPLRKVDLSRALSHWPPLDALAQRLLAEYPAPTPGFHRVQLH
;
A
#
# COMPACT_ATOMS: atom_id res chain seq x y z
N MET A 1 -25.66 20.34 -5.95
CA MET A 1 -25.62 19.13 -6.80
C MET A 1 -25.31 17.94 -5.90
N THR A 2 -26.24 17.07 -5.71
CA THR A 2 -25.99 15.83 -4.96
C THR A 2 -25.17 14.92 -5.86
N SER A 3 -23.91 14.68 -5.51
CA SER A 3 -23.12 13.66 -6.16
C SER A 3 -23.84 12.32 -5.98
N SER A 4 -24.13 11.64 -7.09
CA SER A 4 -24.71 10.30 -7.03
C SER A 4 -23.82 9.41 -6.14
N PRO A 5 -24.38 8.67 -5.17
CA PRO A 5 -23.60 7.73 -4.37
C PRO A 5 -22.99 6.60 -5.23
N PHE A 6 -23.35 6.53 -6.50
CA PHE A 6 -22.88 5.55 -7.47
C PHE A 6 -21.98 6.15 -8.55
N ALA A 7 -21.44 7.37 -8.33
CA ALA A 7 -20.48 7.91 -9.28
C ALA A 7 -19.25 6.98 -9.37
N PRO A 8 -18.82 6.63 -10.60
CA PRO A 8 -17.65 5.77 -10.76
C PRO A 8 -16.41 6.45 -10.17
N ILE A 9 -15.55 5.67 -9.52
CA ILE A 9 -14.27 6.16 -9.04
C ILE A 9 -13.41 6.51 -10.25
N GLN A 10 -12.79 7.69 -10.21
CA GLN A 10 -11.84 8.12 -11.22
C GLN A 10 -10.44 7.64 -10.82
N PRO A 11 -9.80 6.75 -11.61
CA PRO A 11 -8.41 6.39 -11.38
C PRO A 11 -7.50 7.61 -11.46
N ALA A 12 -6.38 7.57 -10.75
CA ALA A 12 -5.37 8.61 -10.81
C ALA A 12 -4.81 8.78 -12.23
N SER A 13 -4.61 10.02 -12.63
CA SER A 13 -3.82 10.38 -13.81
C SER A 13 -2.35 10.42 -13.44
N ILE A 14 -1.52 9.59 -14.09
CA ILE A 14 -0.11 9.45 -13.78
C ILE A 14 0.74 9.93 -14.93
N ASP A 15 1.70 10.79 -14.61
CA ASP A 15 2.87 11.07 -15.45
C ASP A 15 4.08 10.32 -14.89
N TRP A 16 4.88 9.73 -15.79
CA TRP A 16 6.07 8.99 -15.40
C TRP A 16 7.30 9.84 -15.66
N GLN A 17 7.94 10.30 -14.59
CA GLN A 17 9.24 10.96 -14.66
C GLN A 17 10.33 9.91 -14.41
N ASP A 18 10.90 9.40 -15.52
CA ASP A 18 11.73 8.20 -15.54
C ASP A 18 11.00 7.00 -14.95
N THR A 19 11.32 6.63 -13.72
CA THR A 19 10.75 5.48 -13.01
C THR A 19 9.77 5.88 -11.91
N THR A 20 9.62 7.17 -11.62
CA THR A 20 8.78 7.69 -10.55
C THR A 20 7.40 8.09 -11.07
N PRO A 21 6.32 7.53 -10.55
CA PRO A 21 4.96 7.98 -10.86
C PRO A 21 4.66 9.28 -10.13
N VAL A 22 4.13 10.24 -10.87
CA VAL A 22 3.71 11.55 -10.36
C VAL A 22 2.21 11.73 -10.62
N ALA A 23 1.46 12.09 -9.58
CA ALA A 23 0.05 12.41 -9.73
C ALA A 23 -0.09 13.74 -10.50
N VAL A 24 -0.67 13.69 -11.71
CA VAL A 24 -0.81 14.89 -12.57
C VAL A 24 -1.64 15.97 -11.90
N ASP A 25 -2.73 15.58 -11.23
CA ASP A 25 -3.67 16.52 -10.63
C ASP A 25 -3.10 17.24 -9.39
N PHE A 26 -2.05 16.69 -8.78
CA PHE A 26 -1.47 17.20 -7.53
C PHE A 26 0.00 17.61 -7.69
N ASP A 27 0.63 17.30 -8.83
CA ASP A 27 2.07 17.50 -9.07
C ASP A 27 2.94 16.92 -7.94
N ASP A 28 2.56 15.74 -7.48
CA ASP A 28 3.16 15.10 -6.31
C ASP A 28 3.64 13.68 -6.66
N PRO A 29 4.93 13.36 -6.44
CA PRO A 29 5.45 12.03 -6.64
C PRO A 29 4.92 11.07 -5.59
N TYR A 30 4.58 9.85 -5.98
CA TYR A 30 4.08 8.80 -5.07
C TYR A 30 5.14 8.30 -4.10
N PHE A 31 6.41 8.46 -4.44
CA PHE A 31 7.54 8.11 -3.58
C PHE A 31 8.79 8.92 -3.96
N SER A 32 9.77 8.97 -3.07
CA SER A 32 11.04 9.66 -3.32
C SER A 32 11.75 9.11 -4.56
N ARG A 33 12.20 10.00 -5.44
CA ARG A 33 12.92 9.65 -6.67
C ARG A 33 14.25 8.93 -6.40
N GLN A 34 14.84 9.14 -5.23
CA GLN A 34 16.14 8.58 -4.88
C GLN A 34 16.01 7.24 -4.15
N ASP A 35 15.14 7.14 -3.16
CA ASP A 35 14.95 5.91 -2.38
C ASP A 35 13.61 5.91 -1.63
N GLY A 36 12.52 5.67 -2.33
CA GLY A 36 11.18 5.64 -1.74
C GLY A 36 11.00 4.56 -0.68
N ALA A 37 11.69 3.42 -0.81
CA ALA A 37 11.59 2.34 0.18
C ALA A 37 12.27 2.72 1.50
N SER A 38 13.45 3.31 1.47
CA SER A 38 14.15 3.77 2.68
C SER A 38 13.40 4.92 3.37
N GLU A 39 12.82 5.83 2.61
CA GLU A 39 11.98 6.89 3.17
C GLU A 39 10.75 6.32 3.87
N SER A 40 10.04 5.39 3.24
CA SER A 40 8.89 4.71 3.84
C SER A 40 9.28 3.88 5.06
N ASP A 41 10.43 3.19 5.02
CA ASP A 41 10.96 2.45 6.16
C ASP A 41 11.21 3.39 7.35
N TYR A 42 11.88 4.50 7.11
CA TYR A 42 12.20 5.47 8.16
C TYR A 42 10.95 6.15 8.74
N VAL A 43 10.12 6.72 7.87
CA VAL A 43 8.97 7.54 8.32
C VAL A 43 7.83 6.66 8.84
N PHE A 44 7.51 5.59 8.13
CA PHE A 44 6.33 4.79 8.42
C PHE A 44 6.61 3.64 9.39
N LEU A 45 7.62 2.81 9.12
CA LEU A 45 7.91 1.64 9.96
C LEU A 45 8.63 2.02 11.24
N GLN A 46 9.75 2.74 11.15
CA GLN A 46 10.55 3.11 12.32
C GLN A 46 9.85 4.18 13.16
N GLY A 47 9.27 5.21 12.53
CA GLY A 47 8.53 6.26 13.22
C GLY A 47 7.38 5.72 14.07
N ASN A 48 6.75 4.63 13.65
CA ASN A 48 5.71 3.94 14.40
C ASN A 48 6.20 2.74 15.22
N ARG A 49 7.49 2.44 15.22
CA ARG A 49 8.11 1.30 15.91
C ARG A 49 7.44 -0.04 15.57
N LEU A 50 7.06 -0.23 14.31
CA LEU A 50 6.23 -1.36 13.92
C LEU A 50 6.94 -2.70 14.13
N THR A 51 8.21 -2.80 13.81
CA THR A 51 8.99 -4.03 13.98
C THR A 51 8.98 -4.53 15.41
N GLU A 52 9.21 -3.64 16.39
CA GLU A 52 9.19 -3.96 17.82
C GLU A 52 7.80 -4.37 18.26
N ARG A 53 6.79 -3.59 17.88
CA ARG A 53 5.39 -3.87 18.21
C ARG A 53 4.92 -5.21 17.63
N PHE A 54 5.40 -5.60 16.45
CA PHE A 54 5.10 -6.91 15.88
C PHE A 54 5.74 -8.06 16.66
N ARG A 55 6.98 -7.88 17.14
CA ARG A 55 7.66 -8.85 18.00
C ARG A 55 6.97 -9.04 19.35
N GLU A 56 6.42 -7.96 19.89
CA GLU A 56 5.72 -7.95 21.18
C GLU A 56 4.28 -8.44 21.09
N LEU A 57 3.74 -8.62 19.87
CA LEU A 57 2.38 -9.08 19.67
C LEU A 57 2.22 -10.52 20.16
N PRO A 58 1.24 -10.80 21.04
CA PRO A 58 0.99 -12.16 21.53
C PRO A 58 0.69 -13.13 20.37
N ALA A 59 0.98 -14.41 20.59
CA ALA A 59 0.54 -15.47 19.70
C ALA A 59 -0.98 -15.38 19.49
N ALA A 60 -1.45 -15.57 18.27
CA ALA A 60 -2.83 -15.37 17.84
C ALA A 60 -3.38 -13.94 18.04
N GLY A 61 -2.51 -12.97 18.37
CA GLY A 61 -2.86 -11.55 18.44
C GLY A 61 -3.18 -10.96 17.08
N THR A 62 -3.93 -9.86 17.08
CA THR A 62 -4.26 -9.11 15.87
C THR A 62 -3.69 -7.70 15.96
N PHE A 63 -3.01 -7.28 14.91
CA PHE A 63 -2.52 -5.91 14.75
C PHE A 63 -3.27 -5.23 13.61
N VAL A 64 -3.72 -4.00 13.82
CA VAL A 64 -4.44 -3.24 12.80
C VAL A 64 -3.67 -1.96 12.48
N ILE A 65 -3.44 -1.72 11.20
CA ILE A 65 -2.86 -0.48 10.68
C ILE A 65 -3.92 0.20 9.82
N GLY A 66 -4.22 1.45 10.12
CA GLY A 66 -5.02 2.33 9.27
C GLY A 66 -4.13 3.33 8.55
N GLU A 67 -4.36 3.53 7.26
CA GLU A 67 -3.69 4.57 6.49
C GLU A 67 -4.68 5.36 5.64
N THR A 68 -4.31 6.59 5.32
CA THR A 68 -5.00 7.45 4.37
C THR A 68 -4.13 7.62 3.12
N GLY A 69 -4.69 7.31 1.95
CA GLY A 69 -3.93 7.33 0.70
C GLY A 69 -3.13 6.05 0.48
N PHE A 70 -3.75 5.05 -0.17
CA PHE A 70 -3.08 3.79 -0.51
C PHE A 70 -1.89 4.00 -1.46
N GLY A 71 -2.05 4.91 -2.43
CA GLY A 71 -1.03 5.22 -3.42
C GLY A 71 -0.57 3.99 -4.19
N THR A 72 0.72 3.70 -4.14
CA THR A 72 1.33 2.50 -4.76
C THR A 72 1.25 1.25 -3.87
N GLY A 73 0.72 1.36 -2.65
CA GLY A 73 0.70 0.28 -1.68
C GLY A 73 2.07 -0.04 -1.06
N LEU A 74 3.09 0.79 -1.31
CA LEU A 74 4.45 0.55 -0.81
C LEU A 74 4.48 0.42 0.72
N ASN A 75 3.84 1.34 1.44
CA ASN A 75 3.78 1.29 2.90
C ASN A 75 3.07 0.03 3.41
N CYS A 76 1.96 -0.35 2.79
CA CYS A 76 1.25 -1.59 3.11
C CYS A 76 2.12 -2.83 2.91
N LEU A 77 2.82 -2.92 1.79
CA LEU A 77 3.67 -4.07 1.48
C LEU A 77 4.91 -4.14 2.37
N LEU A 78 5.53 -3.01 2.69
CA LEU A 78 6.62 -2.95 3.65
C LEU A 78 6.17 -3.38 5.06
N ALA A 79 5.03 -2.89 5.52
CA ALA A 79 4.46 -3.30 6.80
C ALA A 79 4.12 -4.81 6.82
N ALA A 80 3.52 -5.33 5.75
CA ALA A 80 3.20 -6.75 5.63
C ALA A 80 4.46 -7.62 5.68
N ARG A 81 5.52 -7.23 4.95
CA ARG A 81 6.81 -7.91 4.99
C ARG A 81 7.41 -7.93 6.40
N GLN A 82 7.48 -6.77 7.06
CA GLN A 82 8.00 -6.67 8.41
C GLN A 82 7.20 -7.49 9.41
N PHE A 83 5.88 -7.54 9.23
CA PHE A 83 5.02 -8.38 10.05
C PHE A 83 5.33 -9.87 9.87
N LEU A 84 5.44 -10.35 8.63
CA LEU A 84 5.77 -11.74 8.34
C LEU A 84 7.14 -12.17 8.88
N GLU A 85 8.09 -11.24 8.91
CA GLU A 85 9.45 -11.49 9.41
C GLU A 85 9.56 -11.46 10.94
N ASN A 86 8.66 -10.77 11.64
CA ASN A 86 8.85 -10.44 13.07
C ASN A 86 7.74 -10.92 14.00
N ALA A 87 6.52 -11.11 13.51
CA ALA A 87 5.40 -11.55 14.33
C ALA A 87 5.31 -13.07 14.43
N SER A 88 4.55 -13.56 15.42
CA SER A 88 4.23 -14.98 15.51
C SER A 88 3.43 -15.45 14.28
N HIS A 89 3.68 -16.67 13.80
CA HIS A 89 2.96 -17.26 12.68
C HIS A 89 1.45 -17.36 12.87
N SER A 90 0.98 -17.38 14.10
CA SER A 90 -0.46 -17.39 14.43
C SER A 90 -1.06 -15.99 14.56
N ALA A 91 -0.24 -14.94 14.55
CA ALA A 91 -0.72 -13.57 14.61
C ALA A 91 -1.32 -13.11 13.26
N ARG A 92 -2.13 -12.06 13.31
CA ARG A 92 -2.82 -11.49 12.14
C ARG A 92 -2.53 -10.02 12.01
N LEU A 93 -2.33 -9.58 10.76
CA LEU A 93 -2.24 -8.17 10.41
C LEU A 93 -3.44 -7.79 9.54
N HIS A 94 -4.13 -6.74 9.93
CA HIS A 94 -5.14 -6.09 9.11
C HIS A 94 -4.64 -4.71 8.69
N LEU A 95 -4.54 -4.50 7.38
CA LEU A 95 -4.23 -3.22 6.78
C LEU A 95 -5.54 -2.63 6.25
N VAL A 96 -5.93 -1.47 6.75
CA VAL A 96 -7.12 -0.74 6.33
C VAL A 96 -6.66 0.55 5.68
N SER A 97 -6.83 0.66 4.38
CA SER A 97 -6.40 1.81 3.61
C SER A 97 -7.57 2.43 2.85
N VAL A 98 -7.61 3.74 2.78
CA VAL A 98 -8.59 4.48 1.97
C VAL A 98 -7.89 5.17 0.82
N GLU A 99 -8.50 5.12 -0.36
CA GLU A 99 -7.97 5.74 -1.57
C GLU A 99 -9.11 6.35 -2.39
N LYS A 100 -8.97 7.62 -2.72
CA LYS A 100 -9.95 8.35 -3.51
C LYS A 100 -9.70 8.19 -5.03
N HIS A 101 -8.45 8.14 -5.43
CA HIS A 101 -8.00 8.06 -6.81
C HIS A 101 -7.04 6.88 -6.99
N PRO A 102 -7.53 5.63 -6.99
CA PRO A 102 -6.67 4.46 -7.06
C PRO A 102 -5.89 4.43 -8.38
N LEU A 103 -4.65 3.95 -8.31
CA LEU A 103 -3.86 3.68 -9.50
C LEU A 103 -4.53 2.62 -10.36
N ARG A 104 -4.35 2.72 -11.68
CA ARG A 104 -4.65 1.60 -12.57
C ARG A 104 -3.71 0.45 -12.27
N LYS A 105 -4.17 -0.77 -12.46
CA LYS A 105 -3.37 -1.97 -12.19
C LYS A 105 -2.03 -1.99 -12.94
N VAL A 106 -1.99 -1.47 -14.18
CA VAL A 106 -0.77 -1.38 -14.97
C VAL A 106 0.24 -0.41 -14.35
N ASP A 107 -0.21 0.74 -13.88
CA ASP A 107 0.65 1.72 -13.22
C ASP A 107 1.14 1.23 -11.86
N LEU A 108 0.26 0.57 -11.10
CA LEU A 108 0.62 -0.09 -9.84
C LEU A 108 1.70 -1.16 -10.06
N SER A 109 1.52 -2.03 -11.04
CA SER A 109 2.50 -3.06 -11.39
C SER A 109 3.85 -2.47 -11.75
N ARG A 110 3.86 -1.43 -12.57
CA ARG A 110 5.09 -0.71 -12.95
C ARG A 110 5.77 -0.08 -11.72
N ALA A 111 5.01 0.59 -10.86
CA ALA A 111 5.56 1.20 -9.65
C ALA A 111 6.18 0.16 -8.70
N LEU A 112 5.49 -0.95 -8.45
CA LEU A 112 5.96 -1.99 -7.53
C LEU A 112 7.16 -2.79 -8.06
N SER A 113 7.40 -2.80 -9.37
CA SER A 113 8.55 -3.49 -9.97
C SER A 113 9.91 -2.91 -9.55
N HIS A 114 9.92 -1.72 -8.93
CA HIS A 114 11.15 -1.11 -8.41
C HIS A 114 11.68 -1.77 -7.14
N TRP A 115 10.88 -2.59 -6.46
CA TRP A 115 11.26 -3.20 -5.19
C TRP A 115 11.20 -4.74 -5.24
N PRO A 116 12.18 -5.40 -5.87
CA PRO A 116 12.23 -6.86 -5.98
C PRO A 116 12.02 -7.60 -4.65
N PRO A 117 12.49 -7.11 -3.49
CA PRO A 117 12.22 -7.78 -2.22
C PRO A 117 10.73 -7.86 -1.83
N LEU A 118 9.87 -7.09 -2.47
CA LEU A 118 8.41 -7.10 -2.26
C LEU A 118 7.66 -7.90 -3.32
N ASP A 119 8.32 -8.49 -4.30
CA ASP A 119 7.69 -9.10 -5.48
C ASP A 119 6.61 -10.12 -5.12
N ALA A 120 6.85 -11.00 -4.16
CA ALA A 120 5.87 -12.01 -3.76
C ALA A 120 4.57 -11.39 -3.24
N LEU A 121 4.66 -10.37 -2.39
CA LEU A 121 3.49 -9.64 -1.86
C LEU A 121 2.85 -8.77 -2.95
N ALA A 122 3.65 -8.14 -3.80
CA ALA A 122 3.18 -7.34 -4.92
C ALA A 122 2.35 -8.17 -5.91
N GLN A 123 2.79 -9.38 -6.25
CA GLN A 123 2.05 -10.30 -7.12
C GLN A 123 0.71 -10.71 -6.50
N ARG A 124 0.67 -10.95 -5.20
CA ARG A 124 -0.59 -11.25 -4.49
C ARG A 124 -1.54 -10.05 -4.54
N LEU A 125 -1.03 -8.85 -4.23
CA LEU A 125 -1.82 -7.62 -4.33
C LEU A 125 -2.38 -7.42 -5.74
N LEU A 126 -1.54 -7.56 -6.76
CA LEU A 126 -1.93 -7.38 -8.16
C LEU A 126 -2.96 -8.41 -8.63
N ALA A 127 -2.85 -9.65 -8.15
CA ALA A 127 -3.80 -10.71 -8.50
C ALA A 127 -5.23 -10.39 -8.03
N GLU A 128 -5.36 -9.80 -6.86
CA GLU A 128 -6.64 -9.48 -6.22
C GLU A 128 -6.98 -7.99 -6.23
N TYR A 129 -6.18 -7.17 -6.94
CA TYR A 129 -6.39 -5.72 -6.98
C TYR A 129 -7.79 -5.38 -7.49
N PRO A 130 -8.61 -4.67 -6.71
CA PRO A 130 -10.02 -4.48 -7.01
C PRO A 130 -10.24 -3.58 -8.22
N ALA A 131 -11.38 -3.76 -8.87
CA ALA A 131 -11.88 -2.80 -9.83
C ALA A 131 -12.18 -1.45 -9.14
N PRO A 132 -12.11 -0.32 -9.87
CA PRO A 132 -12.32 1.01 -9.29
C PRO A 132 -13.81 1.28 -9.03
N THR A 133 -14.37 0.57 -8.08
CA THR A 133 -15.76 0.70 -7.64
C THR A 133 -15.81 1.19 -6.19
N PRO A 134 -16.79 2.06 -5.82
CA PRO A 134 -16.93 2.50 -4.45
C PRO A 134 -17.24 1.34 -3.49
N GLY A 135 -16.72 1.42 -2.27
CA GLY A 135 -17.00 0.47 -1.21
C GLY A 135 -15.76 -0.18 -0.62
N PHE A 136 -15.98 -1.20 0.20
CA PHE A 136 -14.91 -1.98 0.79
C PHE A 136 -14.51 -3.14 -0.11
N HIS A 137 -13.21 -3.29 -0.30
CA HIS A 137 -12.63 -4.40 -1.04
C HIS A 137 -11.64 -5.12 -0.12
N ARG A 138 -11.76 -6.43 -0.08
CA ARG A 138 -10.84 -7.27 0.71
C ARG A 138 -9.84 -7.92 -0.22
N VAL A 139 -8.56 -7.80 0.13
CA VAL A 139 -7.43 -8.44 -0.54
C VAL A 139 -6.68 -9.30 0.48
N GLN A 140 -6.30 -10.51 0.11
CA GLN A 140 -5.53 -11.38 0.98
C GLN A 140 -4.09 -11.51 0.47
N LEU A 141 -3.14 -10.97 1.22
CA LEU A 141 -1.72 -10.94 0.83
C LEU A 141 -0.97 -12.22 1.20
N HIS A 142 -1.42 -12.92 2.25
CA HIS A 142 -0.77 -14.15 2.75
C HIS A 142 -1.77 -15.09 3.42
#